data_6ce968531e11c30f87b969a30754d729
#
_entry.id   6ce968531e11c30f87b969a30754d729
#
_cell.length_a   1.000
_cell.length_b   1.000
_cell.length_c   1.000
_cell.angle_alpha   90.00
_cell.angle_beta   90.00
_cell.angle_gamma   90.00
#
_symmetry.space_group_name_H-M   'P 1'
#
loop_
_entity.id
_entity.type
_entity.pdbx_description
1 polymer ?
#
loop_
_entity_poly.entity_id
_entity_poly.type
_entity_poly.pdbx_seq_one_letter_code
_entity_poly.pdbx_strand_id
1 'polypeptide(L)'
;KGLLKIISKLGISLISSYRGSQLFEIVGLSNEVVDKCFTNTDSRIGGKNFRNLENENRNISLFAKSNISDVSVGGLLKFIHGGEYHSYNPDVVKTLQEAVRSGDEDEYRKYSNLVNSRPASMLRDLLEFKSKKPKIKKSKVEPQKHILKRFDSAGMSLGSLSPKAHETLAEAMNSIGGRSNSGEGGEAKERYGTNKRSKIKQIASG
;
A
#
# COMPACT_ATOMS: atom_id res chain seq x y z
N LYS A 1 2.07 -30.50 -11.82
CA LYS A 1 1.50 -29.43 -12.70
C LYS A 1 2.13 -28.05 -12.43
N GLY A 2 2.25 -27.59 -11.18
CA GLY A 2 2.77 -26.25 -10.84
C GLY A 2 4.17 -26.00 -11.39
N LEU A 3 5.11 -26.90 -11.16
CA LEU A 3 6.48 -26.80 -11.65
C LEU A 3 6.57 -26.67 -13.18
N LEU A 4 5.81 -27.50 -13.89
CA LEU A 4 5.78 -27.46 -15.36
C LEU A 4 5.25 -26.11 -15.88
N LYS A 5 4.27 -25.54 -15.19
CA LYS A 5 3.74 -24.22 -15.54
C LYS A 5 4.77 -23.11 -15.33
N ILE A 6 5.52 -23.14 -14.24
CA ILE A 6 6.58 -22.18 -13.94
C ILE A 6 7.70 -22.29 -14.97
N ILE A 7 8.21 -23.50 -15.23
CA ILE A 7 9.26 -23.76 -16.19
C ILE A 7 8.86 -23.29 -17.60
N SER A 8 7.63 -23.58 -18.01
CA SER A 8 7.08 -23.14 -19.29
C SER A 8 7.05 -21.61 -19.40
N LYS A 9 6.66 -20.89 -18.36
CA LYS A 9 6.66 -19.43 -18.34
C LYS A 9 8.07 -18.82 -18.39
N LEU A 10 9.05 -19.51 -17.84
CA LEU A 10 10.45 -19.09 -17.86
C LEU A 10 11.17 -19.47 -19.19
N GLY A 11 10.50 -20.18 -20.08
CA GLY A 11 11.10 -20.66 -21.34
C GLY A 11 12.13 -21.77 -21.14
N ILE A 12 12.08 -22.48 -20.01
CA ILE A 12 13.00 -23.57 -19.68
C ILE A 12 12.37 -24.91 -20.06
N SER A 13 13.05 -25.70 -20.89
CA SER A 13 12.57 -26.99 -21.36
C SER A 13 13.06 -28.19 -20.55
N LEU A 14 14.17 -28.04 -19.80
CA LEU A 14 14.79 -29.11 -19.03
C LEU A 14 14.79 -28.80 -17.54
N ILE A 15 14.41 -29.76 -16.70
CA ILE A 15 14.45 -29.61 -15.23
C ILE A 15 15.88 -29.36 -14.73
N SER A 16 16.87 -29.98 -15.35
CA SER A 16 18.28 -29.77 -15.02
C SER A 16 18.72 -28.32 -15.22
N SER A 17 18.17 -27.62 -16.19
CA SER A 17 18.43 -26.20 -16.44
C SER A 17 17.70 -25.27 -15.46
N TYR A 18 16.61 -25.75 -14.84
CA TYR A 18 15.90 -25.02 -13.81
C TYR A 18 16.59 -25.10 -12.43
N ARG A 19 17.18 -26.27 -12.13
CA ARG A 19 17.90 -26.50 -10.88
C ARG A 19 19.17 -25.65 -10.83
N GLY A 20 19.32 -24.84 -9.75
CA GLY A 20 20.48 -23.96 -9.59
C GLY A 20 20.64 -22.88 -10.65
N SER A 21 19.56 -22.51 -11.33
CA SER A 21 19.56 -21.54 -12.44
C SER A 21 19.81 -20.09 -12.03
N GLN A 22 19.85 -19.78 -10.73
CA GLN A 22 20.04 -18.43 -10.17
C GLN A 22 19.04 -17.38 -10.70
N LEU A 23 17.83 -17.83 -11.02
CA LEU A 23 16.74 -16.97 -11.48
C LEU A 23 16.00 -16.26 -10.36
N PHE A 24 16.34 -16.59 -9.11
CA PHE A 24 15.67 -16.11 -7.93
C PHE A 24 16.70 -15.49 -6.98
N GLU A 25 16.30 -14.42 -6.32
CA GLU A 25 17.02 -13.84 -5.19
C GLU A 25 16.38 -14.27 -3.88
N ILE A 26 17.18 -14.33 -2.82
CA ILE A 26 16.70 -14.60 -1.47
C ILE A 26 16.39 -13.27 -0.78
N VAL A 27 15.21 -13.19 -0.19
CA VAL A 27 14.78 -12.05 0.60
C VAL A 27 14.33 -12.54 1.98
N GLY A 28 14.89 -11.91 3.03
CA GLY A 28 14.44 -12.14 4.39
C GLY A 28 15.04 -13.36 5.09
N LEU A 29 16.17 -13.88 4.62
CA LEU A 29 16.99 -14.88 5.33
C LEU A 29 18.33 -14.29 5.76
N SER A 30 18.83 -14.67 6.95
CA SER A 30 20.16 -14.28 7.41
C SER A 30 21.26 -14.90 6.56
N ASN A 31 22.43 -14.28 6.52
CA ASN A 31 23.57 -14.80 5.80
C ASN A 31 23.95 -16.21 6.25
N GLU A 32 23.85 -16.50 7.57
CA GLU A 32 24.08 -17.84 8.11
C GLU A 32 23.26 -18.92 7.41
N VAL A 33 21.98 -18.64 7.16
CA VAL A 33 21.07 -19.56 6.45
C VAL A 33 21.40 -19.63 4.97
N VAL A 34 21.69 -18.48 4.36
CA VAL A 34 21.98 -18.37 2.92
C VAL A 34 23.28 -19.14 2.60
N ASP A 35 24.34 -18.89 3.33
CA ASP A 35 25.66 -19.50 3.09
C ASP A 35 25.61 -21.02 3.25
N LYS A 36 24.81 -21.51 4.19
CA LYS A 36 24.70 -22.96 4.48
C LYS A 36 23.76 -23.70 3.55
N CYS A 37 22.63 -23.08 3.17
CA CYS A 37 21.55 -23.79 2.47
C CYS A 37 21.41 -23.36 1.00
N PHE A 38 21.90 -22.18 0.64
CA PHE A 38 21.70 -21.57 -0.67
C PHE A 38 22.98 -20.96 -1.24
N THR A 39 24.06 -21.72 -1.18
CA THR A 39 25.38 -21.31 -1.64
C THR A 39 25.33 -20.70 -3.03
N ASN A 40 25.97 -19.54 -3.22
CA ASN A 40 26.01 -18.77 -4.48
C ASN A 40 24.66 -18.20 -4.93
N THR A 41 23.67 -18.08 -4.04
CA THR A 41 22.42 -17.40 -4.35
C THR A 41 22.46 -15.97 -3.77
N ASP A 42 22.14 -14.98 -4.57
CA ASP A 42 22.15 -13.58 -4.14
C ASP A 42 21.10 -13.31 -3.06
N SER A 43 21.51 -12.61 -1.99
CA SER A 43 20.64 -12.16 -0.92
C SER A 43 21.06 -10.76 -0.48
N ARG A 44 20.26 -9.76 -0.84
CA ARG A 44 20.51 -8.35 -0.52
C ARG A 44 19.81 -7.90 0.75
N ILE A 45 18.76 -8.62 1.15
CA ILE A 45 17.94 -8.30 2.31
C ILE A 45 18.00 -9.48 3.26
N GLY A 46 18.72 -9.30 4.36
CA GLY A 46 18.80 -10.29 5.43
C GLY A 46 17.49 -10.42 6.21
N GLY A 47 17.47 -11.31 7.22
CA GLY A 47 16.27 -11.53 8.02
C GLY A 47 16.39 -12.75 8.93
N LYS A 48 15.47 -13.70 8.80
CA LYS A 48 15.28 -14.85 9.67
C LYS A 48 16.49 -15.77 9.70
N ASN A 49 16.95 -16.08 10.90
CA ASN A 49 17.96 -17.10 11.15
C ASN A 49 17.33 -18.49 11.42
N PHE A 50 18.13 -19.52 11.63
CA PHE A 50 17.64 -20.87 11.90
C PHE A 50 16.69 -20.95 13.10
N ARG A 51 16.95 -20.20 14.15
CA ARG A 51 16.08 -20.17 15.33
C ARG A 51 14.70 -19.59 15.01
N ASN A 52 14.65 -18.54 14.20
CA ASN A 52 13.37 -17.97 13.76
C ASN A 52 12.58 -19.00 12.92
N LEU A 53 13.25 -19.67 12.00
CA LEU A 53 12.64 -20.71 11.16
C LEU A 53 12.15 -21.90 11.98
N GLU A 54 12.93 -22.33 12.99
CA GLU A 54 12.50 -23.39 13.92
C GLU A 54 11.25 -22.98 14.69
N ASN A 55 11.23 -21.77 15.25
CA ASN A 55 10.07 -21.28 16.01
C ASN A 55 8.81 -21.21 15.14
N GLU A 56 8.91 -20.77 13.90
CA GLU A 56 7.78 -20.76 12.96
C GLU A 56 7.27 -22.15 12.66
N ASN A 57 8.17 -23.10 12.35
CA ASN A 57 7.79 -24.48 12.10
C ASN A 57 7.15 -25.12 13.35
N ARG A 58 7.67 -24.84 14.52
CA ARG A 58 7.09 -25.30 15.79
C ARG A 58 5.69 -24.76 16.00
N ASN A 59 5.47 -23.46 15.75
CA ASN A 59 4.16 -22.83 15.87
C ASN A 59 3.15 -23.43 14.88
N ILE A 60 3.54 -23.63 13.62
CA ILE A 60 2.72 -24.29 12.61
C ILE A 60 2.38 -25.73 13.04
N SER A 61 3.34 -26.47 13.56
CA SER A 61 3.12 -27.85 14.03
C SER A 61 2.18 -27.90 15.25
N LEU A 62 2.32 -26.98 16.19
CA LEU A 62 1.41 -26.87 17.34
C LEU A 62 0.00 -26.53 16.91
N PHE A 63 -0.14 -25.58 15.98
CA PHE A 63 -1.43 -25.22 15.39
C PHE A 63 -2.07 -26.40 14.66
N ALA A 64 -1.31 -27.12 13.84
CA ALA A 64 -1.81 -28.29 13.12
C ALA A 64 -2.25 -29.45 14.03
N LYS A 65 -1.70 -29.54 15.23
CA LYS A 65 -2.10 -30.53 16.26
C LYS A 65 -3.28 -30.08 17.11
N SER A 66 -3.64 -28.79 17.07
CA SER A 66 -4.87 -28.31 17.71
C SER A 66 -6.08 -28.83 16.92
N ASN A 67 -7.17 -29.16 17.61
CA ASN A 67 -8.41 -29.69 16.99
C ASN A 67 -9.19 -28.62 16.17
N ILE A 68 -8.49 -27.70 15.52
CA ILE A 68 -9.08 -26.68 14.66
C ILE A 68 -9.21 -27.28 13.27
N SER A 69 -10.43 -27.44 12.78
CA SER A 69 -10.74 -28.06 11.50
C SER A 69 -10.41 -27.17 10.29
N ASP A 70 -10.40 -25.86 10.47
CA ASP A 70 -10.26 -24.92 9.37
C ASP A 70 -8.91 -24.20 9.37
N VAL A 71 -8.31 -24.10 8.18
CA VAL A 71 -7.09 -23.32 7.97
C VAL A 71 -7.43 -21.83 8.06
N SER A 72 -6.82 -21.13 9.03
CA SER A 72 -6.97 -19.69 9.14
C SER A 72 -6.38 -18.98 7.91
N VAL A 73 -7.14 -18.08 7.32
CA VAL A 73 -6.66 -17.17 6.25
C VAL A 73 -5.81 -16.01 6.81
N GLY A 74 -5.70 -15.87 8.14
CA GLY A 74 -4.87 -14.87 8.82
C GLY A 74 -5.30 -13.41 8.61
N GLY A 75 -6.31 -13.16 7.79
CA GLY A 75 -6.78 -11.79 7.50
C GLY A 75 -5.92 -11.04 6.46
N LEU A 76 -5.04 -11.72 5.72
CA LEU A 76 -4.14 -11.07 4.76
C LEU A 76 -4.87 -10.35 3.62
N LEU A 77 -5.90 -10.98 3.05
CA LEU A 77 -6.64 -10.42 1.90
C LEU A 77 -7.91 -9.67 2.29
N LYS A 78 -8.51 -10.05 3.41
CA LYS A 78 -9.72 -9.42 3.94
C LYS A 78 -9.55 -9.20 5.42
N PHE A 79 -10.13 -8.13 5.94
CA PHE A 79 -10.15 -7.89 7.38
C PHE A 79 -10.79 -9.08 8.12
N ILE A 80 -10.08 -9.58 9.13
CA ILE A 80 -10.56 -10.56 10.11
C ILE A 80 -10.21 -10.01 11.48
N HIS A 81 -11.17 -10.01 12.40
CA HIS A 81 -10.93 -9.56 13.77
C HIS A 81 -9.84 -10.41 14.43
N GLY A 82 -8.80 -9.74 14.98
CA GLY A 82 -7.63 -10.44 15.55
C GLY A 82 -6.65 -11.00 14.52
N GLY A 83 -6.87 -10.80 13.22
CA GLY A 83 -5.96 -11.16 12.13
C GLY A 83 -4.97 -10.05 11.78
N GLU A 84 -4.43 -10.10 10.55
CA GLU A 84 -3.47 -9.11 10.04
C GLU A 84 -4.01 -7.69 10.10
N TYR A 85 -3.17 -6.74 10.55
CA TYR A 85 -3.55 -5.34 10.61
C TYR A 85 -3.31 -4.64 9.27
N HIS A 86 -4.34 -4.04 8.71
CA HIS A 86 -4.27 -3.31 7.44
C HIS A 86 -4.22 -1.79 7.65
N SER A 87 -3.63 -1.07 6.69
CA SER A 87 -3.58 0.40 6.71
C SER A 87 -4.97 1.05 6.79
N TYR A 88 -5.98 0.39 6.25
CA TYR A 88 -7.38 0.85 6.18
C TYR A 88 -8.31 -0.12 6.91
N ASN A 89 -7.96 -0.48 8.13
CA ASN A 89 -8.84 -1.26 9.00
C ASN A 89 -10.15 -0.52 9.25
N PRO A 90 -11.25 -1.21 9.61
CA PRO A 90 -12.55 -0.61 9.84
C PRO A 90 -12.55 0.52 10.87
N ASP A 91 -11.71 0.45 11.90
CA ASP A 91 -11.53 1.50 12.91
C ASP A 91 -10.96 2.79 12.29
N VAL A 92 -9.96 2.68 11.41
CA VAL A 92 -9.37 3.83 10.70
C VAL A 92 -10.40 4.50 9.78
N VAL A 93 -11.12 3.68 9.01
CA VAL A 93 -12.16 4.20 8.09
C VAL A 93 -13.30 4.86 8.85
N LYS A 94 -13.75 4.25 9.94
CA LYS A 94 -14.84 4.75 10.75
C LYS A 94 -14.50 6.09 11.43
N THR A 95 -13.33 6.18 12.07
CA THR A 95 -12.89 7.42 12.73
C THR A 95 -12.68 8.56 11.73
N LEU A 96 -12.15 8.26 10.51
CA LEU A 96 -12.06 9.27 9.45
C LEU A 96 -13.45 9.77 9.02
N GLN A 97 -14.42 8.86 8.84
CA GLN A 97 -15.77 9.24 8.44
C GLN A 97 -16.46 10.08 9.52
N GLU A 98 -16.25 9.75 10.79
CA GLU A 98 -16.79 10.54 11.92
C GLU A 98 -16.18 11.94 11.94
N ALA A 99 -14.86 12.06 11.82
CA ALA A 99 -14.17 13.36 11.74
C ALA A 99 -14.66 14.22 10.57
N VAL A 100 -14.86 13.62 9.40
CA VAL A 100 -15.33 14.35 8.20
C VAL A 100 -16.79 14.79 8.35
N ARG A 101 -17.64 13.96 8.94
CA ARG A 101 -19.07 14.26 9.10
C ARG A 101 -19.34 15.30 10.17
N SER A 102 -18.63 15.23 11.28
CA SER A 102 -18.78 16.17 12.39
C SER A 102 -18.11 17.51 12.10
N GLY A 103 -17.01 17.52 11.33
CA GLY A 103 -16.13 18.68 11.18
C GLY A 103 -15.39 19.05 12.47
N ASP A 104 -15.40 18.16 13.48
CA ASP A 104 -14.79 18.38 14.78
C ASP A 104 -13.29 18.07 14.74
N GLU A 105 -12.49 19.01 15.25
CA GLU A 105 -11.03 18.86 15.32
C GLU A 105 -10.62 17.74 16.28
N ASP A 106 -11.34 17.48 17.36
CA ASP A 106 -11.02 16.41 18.30
C ASP A 106 -11.29 15.03 17.69
N GLU A 107 -12.33 14.88 16.89
CA GLU A 107 -12.55 13.66 16.13
C GLU A 107 -11.43 13.44 15.08
N TYR A 108 -10.97 14.50 14.41
CA TYR A 108 -9.81 14.41 13.52
C TYR A 108 -8.53 14.04 14.26
N ARG A 109 -8.32 14.54 15.48
CA ARG A 109 -7.18 14.15 16.31
C ARG A 109 -7.22 12.67 16.70
N LYS A 110 -8.41 12.12 17.02
CA LYS A 110 -8.57 10.67 17.27
C LYS A 110 -8.15 9.86 16.06
N TYR A 111 -8.62 10.22 14.88
CA TYR A 111 -8.20 9.60 13.62
C TYR A 111 -6.68 9.70 13.40
N SER A 112 -6.12 10.89 13.55
CA SER A 112 -4.68 11.13 13.37
C SER A 112 -3.83 10.30 14.32
N ASN A 113 -4.22 10.25 15.60
CA ASN A 113 -3.52 9.45 16.61
C ASN A 113 -3.58 7.95 16.27
N LEU A 114 -4.75 7.46 15.87
CA LEU A 114 -4.93 6.06 15.47
C LEU A 114 -4.00 5.69 14.31
N VAL A 115 -3.97 6.52 13.26
CA VAL A 115 -3.12 6.28 12.07
C VAL A 115 -1.64 6.33 12.41
N ASN A 116 -1.21 7.25 13.29
CA ASN A 116 0.19 7.43 13.63
C ASN A 116 0.71 6.42 14.69
N SER A 117 -0.18 5.82 15.48
CA SER A 117 0.19 4.87 16.54
C SER A 117 -0.08 3.40 16.19
N ARG A 118 -0.69 3.12 15.06
CA ARG A 118 -0.93 1.75 14.59
C ARG A 118 0.37 1.00 14.28
N PRO A 119 0.36 -0.34 14.26
CA PRO A 119 1.50 -1.12 13.79
C PRO A 119 1.92 -0.69 12.38
N ALA A 120 3.23 -0.65 12.12
CA ALA A 120 3.76 -0.32 10.81
C ALA A 120 3.28 -1.33 9.77
N SER A 121 2.63 -0.85 8.72
CA SER A 121 2.10 -1.66 7.60
C SER A 121 2.71 -1.29 6.25
N MET A 122 3.43 -0.17 6.17
CA MET A 122 4.14 0.31 4.99
C MET A 122 5.52 0.82 5.38
N LEU A 123 6.47 0.79 4.44
CA LEU A 123 7.83 1.32 4.68
C LEU A 123 7.82 2.78 5.15
N ARG A 124 6.87 3.58 4.67
CA ARG A 124 6.68 4.96 5.11
C ARG A 124 6.45 5.09 6.62
N ASP A 125 5.77 4.13 7.23
CA ASP A 125 5.46 4.14 8.67
C ASP A 125 6.73 3.96 9.55
N LEU A 126 7.84 3.51 8.96
CA LEU A 126 9.14 3.37 9.60
C LEU A 126 10.04 4.60 9.41
N LEU A 127 9.58 5.62 8.71
CA LEU A 127 10.35 6.83 8.42
C LEU A 127 9.91 7.98 9.31
N GLU A 128 10.86 8.82 9.67
CA GLU A 128 10.63 10.08 10.38
C GLU A 128 11.34 11.24 9.70
N PHE A 129 10.85 12.45 9.96
CA PHE A 129 11.52 13.65 9.48
C PHE A 129 12.80 13.91 10.27
N LYS A 130 13.96 13.78 9.61
CA LYS A 130 15.26 14.11 10.18
C LYS A 130 15.71 15.46 9.64
N SER A 131 15.45 16.53 10.39
CA SER A 131 15.91 17.87 10.02
C SER A 131 17.02 18.34 10.96
N LYS A 132 18.18 18.62 10.37
CA LYS A 132 19.30 19.32 11.06
C LYS A 132 19.25 20.84 10.85
N LYS A 133 18.27 21.33 10.10
CA LYS A 133 18.15 22.77 9.80
C LYS A 133 17.58 23.53 10.99
N PRO A 134 18.01 24.78 11.22
CA PRO A 134 17.44 25.62 12.28
C PRO A 134 15.96 25.91 12.01
N LYS A 135 15.20 26.13 13.07
CA LYS A 135 13.79 26.51 12.98
C LYS A 135 13.67 27.83 12.24
N ILE A 136 12.74 27.92 11.30
CA ILE A 136 12.42 29.15 10.56
C ILE A 136 11.20 29.84 11.16
N LYS A 137 11.11 31.16 10.98
CA LYS A 137 9.93 31.93 11.39
C LYS A 137 8.70 31.47 10.58
N LYS A 138 7.51 31.39 11.24
CA LYS A 138 6.26 30.99 10.60
C LYS A 138 5.94 31.82 9.34
N SER A 139 6.31 33.11 9.32
CA SER A 139 6.12 34.00 8.16
C SER A 139 6.95 33.62 6.92
N LYS A 140 7.98 32.76 7.10
CA LYS A 140 8.81 32.23 6.01
C LYS A 140 8.35 30.84 5.55
N VAL A 141 7.34 30.27 6.20
CA VAL A 141 6.74 28.99 5.78
C VAL A 141 5.79 29.25 4.62
N GLU A 142 5.85 28.41 3.59
CA GLU A 142 4.96 28.53 2.43
C GLU A 142 3.50 28.42 2.86
N PRO A 143 2.62 29.34 2.43
CA PRO A 143 1.20 29.28 2.76
C PRO A 143 0.53 28.01 2.23
N GLN A 144 -0.35 27.41 3.04
CA GLN A 144 -1.10 26.21 2.70
C GLN A 144 -1.76 26.26 1.30
N LYS A 145 -2.38 27.40 0.95
CA LYS A 145 -3.02 27.61 -0.36
C LYS A 145 -2.08 27.45 -1.55
N HIS A 146 -0.77 27.67 -1.38
CA HIS A 146 0.22 27.44 -2.42
C HIS A 146 0.64 25.98 -2.47
N ILE A 147 0.74 25.33 -1.31
CA ILE A 147 1.04 23.91 -1.20
C ILE A 147 -0.06 23.06 -1.87
N LEU A 148 -1.32 23.36 -1.59
CA LEU A 148 -2.49 22.62 -2.11
C LEU A 148 -2.56 22.61 -3.65
N LYS A 149 -2.03 23.64 -4.33
CA LYS A 149 -1.98 23.68 -5.81
C LYS A 149 -1.12 22.59 -6.43
N ARG A 150 -0.23 21.97 -5.66
CA ARG A 150 0.66 20.89 -6.13
C ARG A 150 0.08 19.49 -5.90
N PHE A 151 -1.09 19.39 -5.27
CA PHE A 151 -1.73 18.12 -5.03
C PHE A 151 -2.63 17.73 -6.20
N ASP A 152 -2.48 16.49 -6.61
CA ASP A 152 -3.28 15.85 -7.65
C ASP A 152 -4.02 14.65 -7.05
N SER A 153 -5.25 14.41 -7.51
CA SER A 153 -5.91 13.15 -7.18
C SER A 153 -5.30 11.99 -7.98
N ALA A 154 -5.47 10.78 -7.47
CA ALA A 154 -5.23 9.59 -8.28
C ALA A 154 -6.10 9.61 -9.54
N GLY A 155 -5.62 8.98 -10.63
CA GLY A 155 -6.42 8.80 -11.84
C GLY A 155 -7.59 7.87 -11.58
N MET A 156 -8.81 8.35 -11.82
CA MET A 156 -10.02 7.57 -11.65
C MET A 156 -10.88 7.68 -12.91
N SER A 157 -11.07 6.54 -13.58
CA SER A 157 -11.90 6.47 -14.77
C SER A 157 -13.38 6.44 -14.42
N LEU A 158 -14.19 7.14 -15.23
CA LEU A 158 -15.65 7.15 -15.10
C LEU A 158 -16.26 5.74 -15.18
N GLY A 159 -15.62 4.80 -15.86
CA GLY A 159 -16.03 3.41 -15.90
C GLY A 159 -15.96 2.66 -14.56
N SER A 160 -15.10 3.11 -13.62
CA SER A 160 -14.93 2.50 -12.29
C SER A 160 -15.70 3.24 -11.19
N LEU A 161 -16.18 4.45 -11.47
CA LEU A 161 -16.91 5.31 -10.53
C LEU A 161 -18.22 5.77 -11.13
N SER A 162 -19.20 6.10 -10.28
CA SER A 162 -20.40 6.80 -10.72
C SER A 162 -20.07 8.22 -11.18
N PRO A 163 -20.84 8.80 -12.13
CA PRO A 163 -20.66 10.19 -12.53
C PRO A 163 -20.64 11.15 -11.36
N LYS A 164 -21.54 10.98 -10.40
CA LYS A 164 -21.62 11.82 -9.19
C LYS A 164 -20.35 11.76 -8.35
N ALA A 165 -19.80 10.57 -8.09
CA ALA A 165 -18.56 10.42 -7.33
C ALA A 165 -17.37 11.08 -8.05
N HIS A 166 -17.30 10.89 -9.37
CA HIS A 166 -16.24 11.47 -10.19
C HIS A 166 -16.30 13.01 -10.23
N GLU A 167 -17.52 13.57 -10.33
CA GLU A 167 -17.75 15.02 -10.27
C GLU A 167 -17.40 15.59 -8.89
N THR A 168 -17.86 14.94 -7.81
CA THR A 168 -17.57 15.36 -6.44
C THR A 168 -16.07 15.45 -6.17
N LEU A 169 -15.28 14.51 -6.67
CA LEU A 169 -13.84 14.54 -6.59
C LEU A 169 -13.23 15.73 -7.34
N ALA A 170 -13.71 16.00 -8.54
CA ALA A 170 -13.26 17.14 -9.33
C ALA A 170 -13.58 18.46 -8.62
N GLU A 171 -14.79 18.60 -8.07
CA GLU A 171 -15.20 19.77 -7.29
C GLU A 171 -14.33 19.94 -6.04
N ALA A 172 -14.09 18.86 -5.28
CA ALA A 172 -13.24 18.90 -4.09
C ALA A 172 -11.81 19.37 -4.42
N MET A 173 -11.19 18.80 -5.45
CA MET A 173 -9.84 19.20 -5.86
C MET A 173 -9.79 20.63 -6.38
N ASN A 174 -10.79 21.06 -7.15
CA ASN A 174 -10.87 22.44 -7.63
C ASN A 174 -11.08 23.44 -6.50
N SER A 175 -11.88 23.10 -5.47
CA SER A 175 -12.15 24.00 -4.33
C SER A 175 -10.88 24.32 -3.52
N ILE A 176 -9.97 23.36 -3.40
CA ILE A 176 -8.69 23.56 -2.71
C ILE A 176 -7.57 24.10 -3.63
N GLY A 177 -7.87 24.31 -4.92
CA GLY A 177 -6.89 24.76 -5.91
C GLY A 177 -6.00 23.65 -6.47
N GLY A 178 -6.22 22.40 -6.10
CA GLY A 178 -5.54 21.22 -6.61
C GLY A 178 -6.02 20.80 -8.01
N ARG A 179 -5.70 19.57 -8.41
CA ARG A 179 -6.05 19.05 -9.73
C ARG A 179 -6.62 17.65 -9.60
N SER A 180 -7.78 17.42 -10.18
CA SER A 180 -8.33 16.07 -10.34
C SER A 180 -7.88 15.46 -11.66
N ASN A 181 -7.78 14.13 -11.68
CA ASN A 181 -7.34 13.33 -12.80
C ASN A 181 -8.48 12.39 -13.22
N SER A 182 -8.99 12.59 -14.44
CA SER A 182 -10.11 11.80 -14.99
C SER A 182 -9.70 10.38 -15.44
N GLY A 183 -8.43 10.02 -15.34
CA GLY A 183 -7.93 8.79 -15.93
C GLY A 183 -8.06 8.81 -17.46
N GLU A 184 -8.09 7.65 -18.06
CA GLU A 184 -8.23 7.44 -19.51
C GLU A 184 -9.69 7.48 -19.96
N GLY A 185 -10.64 7.29 -19.03
CA GLY A 185 -12.08 7.31 -19.34
C GLY A 185 -12.65 8.68 -19.71
N GLY A 186 -11.87 9.76 -19.47
CA GLY A 186 -12.29 11.12 -19.79
C GLY A 186 -13.44 11.61 -18.91
N GLU A 187 -14.13 12.62 -19.39
CA GLU A 187 -15.30 13.22 -18.74
C GLU A 187 -16.29 13.80 -19.75
N ALA A 188 -17.53 13.96 -19.34
CA ALA A 188 -18.58 14.54 -20.17
C ALA A 188 -18.25 16.00 -20.58
N LYS A 189 -18.56 16.36 -21.81
CA LYS A 189 -18.24 17.67 -22.41
C LYS A 189 -18.89 18.83 -21.64
N GLU A 190 -20.06 18.58 -21.05
CA GLU A 190 -20.83 19.55 -20.26
C GLU A 190 -20.11 20.00 -18.99
N ARG A 191 -19.10 19.24 -18.54
CA ARG A 191 -18.27 19.57 -17.39
C ARG A 191 -17.21 20.62 -17.71
N TYR A 192 -16.88 20.80 -18.98
CA TYR A 192 -15.86 21.77 -19.40
C TYR A 192 -16.32 23.20 -19.08
N GLY A 193 -15.42 24.01 -18.51
CA GLY A 193 -15.74 25.34 -18.05
C GLY A 193 -16.45 25.43 -16.69
N THR A 194 -16.80 24.28 -16.09
CA THR A 194 -17.44 24.23 -14.77
C THR A 194 -16.45 23.84 -13.68
N ASN A 195 -16.85 24.00 -12.40
CA ASN A 195 -16.08 23.52 -11.25
C ASN A 195 -15.95 21.99 -11.18
N LYS A 196 -16.70 21.26 -11.97
CA LYS A 196 -16.68 19.80 -12.07
C LYS A 196 -15.64 19.26 -13.06
N ARG A 197 -14.90 20.13 -13.75
CA ARG A 197 -13.89 19.74 -14.73
C ARG A 197 -12.65 19.16 -14.05
N SER A 198 -12.19 18.00 -14.53
CA SER A 198 -10.87 17.48 -14.18
C SER A 198 -9.78 18.21 -14.98
N LYS A 199 -8.76 18.71 -14.32
CA LYS A 199 -7.65 19.44 -14.96
C LYS A 199 -6.68 18.51 -15.67
N ILE A 200 -6.53 17.28 -15.19
CA ILE A 200 -5.65 16.26 -15.77
C ILE A 200 -6.51 15.22 -16.49
N LYS A 201 -6.08 14.85 -17.67
CA LYS A 201 -6.65 13.78 -18.47
C LYS A 201 -5.52 12.88 -18.95
N GLN A 202 -5.73 11.59 -18.89
CA GLN A 202 -4.77 10.61 -19.37
C GLN A 202 -5.12 10.21 -20.80
N ILE A 203 -4.08 9.92 -21.57
CA ILE A 203 -4.20 9.41 -22.94
C ILE A 203 -3.55 8.03 -22.93
N ALA A 204 -4.30 7.02 -23.34
CA ALA A 204 -3.75 5.68 -23.54
C ALA A 204 -2.81 5.67 -24.73
N SER A 205 -1.69 4.96 -24.61
CA SER A 205 -0.85 4.59 -25.73
C SER A 205 -1.55 3.43 -26.46
N GLY A 206 -2.16 3.71 -27.57
CA GLY A 206 -2.77 2.71 -28.45
C GLY A 206 -1.84 2.26 -29.56
#